data_a6d4fb5f7d2b2c2346931e4290ddf195
#
_entry.id   a6d4fb5f7d2b2c2346931e4290ddf195
#
_cell.length_a   1.000
_cell.length_b   1.000
_cell.length_c   1.000
_cell.angle_alpha   90.00
_cell.angle_beta   90.00
_cell.angle_gamma   90.00
#
_symmetry.space_group_name_H-M   'P 1'
#
loop_
_entity.id
_entity.type
_entity.pdbx_description
1 polymer ?
#
loop_
_entity_poly.entity_id
_entity_poly.type
_entity_poly.pdbx_seq_one_letter_code
_entity_poly.pdbx_strand_id
1 'polypeptide(L)'
;VLEIVFNNSVLGMVRQWQKLFYDNRFSQTDLDKNTDFVKLAEAFGAKAYTIRTKADIRSVLEQALALREPVLIDCRIDKDVNVLPMVPAGASVESPILEM
;
A
#
# COMPACT_ATOMS: atom_id res chain seq x y z
N VAL A 1 -19.88 -0.56 -1.21
CA VAL A 1 -18.51 -1.05 -0.95
C VAL A 1 -17.56 0.11 -1.05
N LEU A 2 -16.68 0.25 -0.06
CA LEU A 2 -15.54 1.16 -0.07
C LEU A 2 -14.26 0.32 -0.07
N GLU A 3 -13.48 0.42 -1.12
CA GLU A 3 -12.21 -0.28 -1.28
C GLU A 3 -11.05 0.70 -1.19
N ILE A 4 -10.08 0.42 -0.33
CA ILE A 4 -8.90 1.26 -0.15
C ILE A 4 -7.66 0.45 -0.54
N VAL A 5 -6.96 0.90 -1.57
CA VAL A 5 -5.70 0.31 -2.02
C VAL A 5 -4.54 1.05 -1.37
N PHE A 6 -3.78 0.40 -0.51
CA PHE A 6 -2.50 0.93 -0.03
C PHE A 6 -1.44 0.75 -1.13
N ASN A 7 -1.25 1.80 -1.91
CA ASN A 7 -0.42 1.77 -3.11
C ASN A 7 0.97 2.34 -2.84
N ASN A 8 1.92 1.46 -2.63
CA ASN A 8 3.33 1.80 -2.44
C ASN A 8 4.19 1.65 -3.71
N SER A 9 3.58 1.30 -4.84
CA SER A 9 4.25 1.11 -6.14
C SER A 9 5.31 0.00 -6.18
N VAL A 10 5.33 -0.87 -5.17
CA VAL A 10 6.30 -1.98 -5.08
C VAL A 10 5.63 -3.24 -4.57
N LEU A 11 6.31 -4.37 -4.71
CA LEU A 11 5.99 -5.58 -3.96
C LEU A 11 6.61 -5.46 -2.56
N GLY A 12 5.89 -4.77 -1.67
CA GLY A 12 6.45 -4.23 -0.43
C GLY A 12 7.10 -5.26 0.48
N MET A 13 6.44 -6.39 0.73
CA MET A 13 6.99 -7.44 1.61
C MET A 13 8.22 -8.10 1.00
N VAL A 14 8.23 -8.33 -0.32
CA VAL A 14 9.42 -8.88 -1.01
C VAL A 14 10.58 -7.89 -0.94
N ARG A 15 10.30 -6.60 -1.17
CA ARG A 15 11.29 -5.52 -1.03
C ARG A 15 11.87 -5.46 0.38
N GLN A 16 11.04 -5.58 1.42
CA GLN A 16 11.47 -5.59 2.81
C GLN A 16 12.43 -6.76 3.10
N TRP A 17 12.15 -7.94 2.57
CA TRP A 17 13.03 -9.10 2.70
C TRP A 17 14.36 -8.89 1.96
N GLN A 18 14.34 -8.32 0.77
CA GLN A 18 15.56 -7.99 0.04
C GLN A 18 16.42 -6.98 0.80
N LYS A 19 15.81 -6.05 1.50
CA LYS A 19 16.50 -5.11 2.37
C LYS A 19 17.11 -5.79 3.59
N LEU A 20 16.34 -6.64 4.29
CA LEU A 20 16.77 -7.29 5.52
C LEU A 20 17.81 -8.38 5.31
N PHE A 21 17.64 -9.23 4.30
CA PHE A 21 18.38 -10.48 4.16
C PHE A 21 19.31 -10.53 2.96
N TYR A 22 19.22 -9.57 2.04
CA TYR A 22 19.94 -9.59 0.78
C TYR A 22 20.71 -8.29 0.47
N ASP A 23 21.14 -7.57 1.50
CA ASP A 23 21.98 -6.36 1.39
C ASP A 23 21.42 -5.31 0.42
N ASN A 24 20.12 -5.04 0.47
CA ASN A 24 19.43 -4.11 -0.42
C ASN A 24 19.59 -4.45 -1.91
N ARG A 25 19.83 -5.71 -2.24
CA ARG A 25 19.88 -6.16 -3.64
C ARG A 25 18.47 -6.32 -4.18
N PHE A 26 17.85 -5.20 -4.55
CA PHE A 26 16.49 -5.16 -5.07
C PHE A 26 16.42 -5.73 -6.49
N SER A 27 15.45 -6.61 -6.74
CA SER A 27 15.22 -7.20 -8.04
C SER A 27 13.74 -7.49 -8.22
N GLN A 28 13.18 -7.01 -9.33
CA GLN A 28 11.78 -7.26 -9.75
C GLN A 28 10.73 -6.87 -8.70
N THR A 29 11.02 -5.88 -7.85
CA THR A 29 10.12 -5.44 -6.78
C THR A 29 9.54 -4.06 -7.00
N ASP A 30 10.17 -3.21 -7.78
CA ASP A 30 9.60 -1.94 -8.23
C ASP A 30 8.66 -2.20 -9.42
N LEU A 31 7.46 -1.69 -9.35
CA LEU A 31 6.46 -1.83 -10.40
C LEU A 31 6.57 -0.66 -11.37
N ASP A 32 7.35 -0.82 -12.45
CA ASP A 32 7.59 0.21 -13.46
C ASP A 32 6.31 0.66 -14.16
N LYS A 33 5.35 -0.24 -14.28
CA LYS A 33 4.03 0.02 -14.85
C LYS A 33 2.97 -0.25 -13.80
N ASN A 34 2.70 0.75 -12.98
CA ASN A 34 1.61 0.66 -12.02
C ASN A 34 0.26 0.72 -12.70
N THR A 35 -0.67 -0.08 -12.19
CA THR A 35 -2.08 0.07 -12.52
C THR A 35 -2.57 1.44 -12.06
N ASP A 36 -3.21 2.17 -12.95
CA ASP A 36 -3.95 3.37 -12.58
C ASP A 36 -5.30 2.95 -11.99
N PHE A 37 -5.35 2.84 -10.66
CA PHE A 37 -6.53 2.36 -9.95
C PHE A 37 -7.74 3.28 -10.09
N VAL A 38 -7.51 4.58 -10.26
CA VAL A 38 -8.60 5.54 -10.47
C VAL A 38 -9.27 5.27 -11.81
N LYS A 39 -8.50 5.18 -12.89
CA LYS A 39 -9.04 4.85 -14.22
C LYS A 39 -9.67 3.47 -14.26
N LEU A 40 -9.09 2.50 -13.56
CA LEU A 40 -9.66 1.15 -13.46
C LEU A 40 -11.05 1.17 -12.82
N ALA A 41 -11.19 1.85 -11.70
CA ALA A 41 -12.48 1.99 -11.03
C ALA A 41 -13.51 2.71 -11.90
N GLU A 42 -13.13 3.79 -12.57
CA GLU A 42 -14.00 4.54 -13.48
C GLU A 42 -14.45 3.69 -14.66
N ALA A 43 -13.56 2.83 -15.20
CA ALA A 43 -13.91 1.90 -16.27
C ALA A 43 -14.99 0.88 -15.85
N PHE A 44 -15.05 0.53 -14.56
CA PHE A 44 -16.11 -0.31 -13.99
C PHE A 44 -17.36 0.50 -13.55
N GLY A 45 -17.37 1.81 -13.74
CA GLY A 45 -18.49 2.67 -13.33
C GLY A 45 -18.49 3.02 -11.84
N ALA A 46 -17.44 2.72 -11.11
CA ALA A 46 -17.27 3.13 -9.71
C ALA A 46 -16.71 4.55 -9.59
N LYS A 47 -16.93 5.17 -8.44
CA LYS A 47 -16.24 6.43 -8.11
C LYS A 47 -14.84 6.14 -7.60
N ALA A 48 -13.92 7.08 -7.81
CA ALA A 48 -12.54 6.92 -7.36
C ALA A 48 -11.96 8.22 -6.83
N TYR A 49 -11.10 8.08 -5.83
CA TYR A 49 -10.34 9.18 -5.23
C TYR A 49 -8.88 8.75 -5.03
N THR A 50 -8.01 9.74 -4.88
CA THR A 50 -6.61 9.52 -4.51
C THR A 50 -6.30 10.25 -3.20
N ILE A 51 -5.65 9.57 -2.27
CA ILE A 51 -5.07 10.17 -1.06
C ILE A 51 -3.56 10.23 -1.25
N ARG A 52 -2.98 11.43 -1.19
CA ARG A 52 -1.54 11.65 -1.31
C ARG A 52 -0.90 12.13 -0.03
N THR A 53 -1.67 12.82 0.81
CA THR A 53 -1.19 13.42 2.06
C THR A 53 -2.14 13.11 3.21
N LYS A 54 -1.67 13.24 4.44
CA LYS A 54 -2.53 13.09 5.63
C LYS A 54 -3.69 14.09 5.65
N ALA A 55 -3.50 15.27 5.07
CA ALA A 55 -4.54 16.29 5.01
C ALA A 55 -5.74 15.86 4.14
N ASP A 56 -5.50 15.01 3.14
CA ASP A 56 -6.56 14.54 2.23
C ASP A 56 -7.47 13.49 2.88
N ILE A 57 -6.99 12.78 3.89
CA ILE A 57 -7.64 11.55 4.42
C ILE A 57 -9.09 11.83 4.83
N ARG A 58 -9.29 12.81 5.71
CA ARG A 58 -10.63 13.10 6.24
C ARG A 58 -11.60 13.51 5.14
N SER A 59 -11.22 14.46 4.32
CA SER A 59 -12.05 14.98 3.23
C SER A 59 -12.44 13.89 2.23
N VAL A 60 -11.49 13.07 1.81
CA VAL A 60 -11.75 11.99 0.86
C VAL A 60 -12.66 10.93 1.46
N LEU A 61 -12.43 10.52 2.72
CA LEU A 61 -13.29 9.53 3.38
C LEU A 61 -14.72 10.05 3.58
N GLU A 62 -14.89 11.30 4.00
CA GLU A 62 -16.21 11.90 4.17
C GLU A 62 -16.98 11.95 2.83
N GLN A 63 -16.32 12.34 1.74
CA GLN A 63 -16.91 12.35 0.41
C GLN A 63 -17.28 10.94 -0.06
N ALA A 64 -16.37 9.98 0.09
CA ALA A 64 -16.58 8.61 -0.32
C ALA A 64 -17.75 7.94 0.42
N LEU A 65 -17.83 8.13 1.73
CA LEU A 65 -18.91 7.56 2.55
C LEU A 65 -20.28 8.20 2.26
N ALA A 66 -20.31 9.45 1.85
CA ALA A 66 -21.54 10.16 1.53
C ALA A 66 -22.21 9.67 0.24
N LEU A 67 -21.43 9.12 -0.70
CA LEU A 67 -21.92 8.76 -2.05
C LEU A 67 -22.88 7.56 -2.08
N ARG A 68 -22.80 6.64 -1.13
CA ARG A 68 -23.59 5.38 -1.11
C ARG A 68 -23.48 4.55 -2.41
N GLU A 69 -22.38 4.68 -3.10
CA GLU A 69 -22.00 3.99 -4.32
C GLU A 69 -20.71 3.18 -4.08
N PRO A 70 -20.35 2.24 -4.96
CA PRO A 70 -19.01 1.65 -4.94
C PRO A 70 -17.96 2.72 -5.15
N VAL A 71 -16.98 2.77 -4.25
CA VAL A 71 -15.87 3.74 -4.29
C VAL A 71 -14.55 3.03 -4.11
N LEU A 72 -13.56 3.39 -4.92
CA LEU A 72 -12.17 2.98 -4.75
C LEU A 72 -11.33 4.19 -4.35
N ILE A 73 -10.47 4.02 -3.36
CA ILE A 73 -9.51 5.03 -2.94
C ILE A 73 -8.09 4.50 -3.18
N ASP A 74 -7.33 5.15 -4.06
CA ASP A 74 -5.91 4.91 -4.25
C ASP A 74 -5.13 5.70 -3.20
N CYS A 75 -4.76 5.04 -2.10
CA CYS A 75 -4.01 5.63 -1.01
C CYS A 75 -2.52 5.48 -1.25
N ARG A 76 -1.86 6.55 -1.66
CA ARG A 76 -0.42 6.57 -1.95
C ARG A 76 0.38 6.58 -0.66
N ILE A 77 1.21 5.55 -0.49
CA ILE A 77 2.11 5.41 0.65
C ILE A 77 3.56 5.25 0.17
N ASP A 78 4.49 5.52 1.08
CA ASP A 78 5.91 5.40 0.80
C ASP A 78 6.29 3.92 0.59
N LYS A 79 7.14 3.66 -0.41
CA LYS A 79 7.62 2.31 -0.74
C LYS A 79 8.53 1.69 0.30
N ASP A 80 9.15 2.51 1.14
CA ASP A 80 10.10 2.07 2.16
C ASP A 80 9.49 1.97 3.56
N VAL A 81 8.16 2.10 3.69
CA VAL A 81 7.45 1.78 4.94
C VAL A 81 7.51 0.28 5.19
N ASN A 82 8.08 -0.10 6.32
CA ASN A 82 8.26 -1.49 6.70
C ASN A 82 7.12 -1.98 7.59
N VAL A 83 6.82 -3.28 7.49
CA VAL A 83 5.86 -3.95 8.36
C VAL A 83 6.63 -4.56 9.54
N LEU A 84 6.50 -3.94 10.70
CA LEU A 84 7.18 -4.35 11.94
C LEU A 84 6.17 -4.35 13.10
N PRO A 85 6.34 -5.20 14.11
CA PRO A 85 7.40 -6.22 14.25
C PRO A 85 7.27 -7.37 13.25
N MET A 86 8.38 -8.01 12.90
CA MET A 86 8.41 -9.15 11.98
C MET A 86 9.17 -10.32 12.59
N VAL A 87 8.60 -11.52 12.53
CA VAL A 87 9.27 -12.76 12.91
C VAL A 87 9.79 -13.43 11.64
N PRO A 88 11.13 -13.53 11.45
CA PRO A 88 11.69 -14.24 10.30
C PRO A 88 11.37 -15.73 10.34
N ALA A 89 11.38 -16.37 9.19
CA ALA A 89 11.19 -17.82 9.10
C ALA A 89 12.24 -18.56 9.96
N GLY A 90 11.76 -19.46 10.81
CA GLY A 90 12.62 -20.22 11.72
C GLY A 90 13.02 -19.52 13.02
N ALA A 91 12.63 -18.26 13.21
CA ALA A 91 12.87 -17.54 14.47
C ALA A 91 11.75 -17.74 15.49
N SER A 92 12.08 -17.51 16.78
CA SER A 92 11.08 -17.51 17.85
C SER A 92 10.21 -16.25 17.80
N VAL A 93 8.93 -16.40 18.10
CA VAL A 93 8.01 -15.26 18.30
C VAL A 93 8.42 -14.34 19.44
N GLU A 94 9.26 -14.83 20.34
CA GLU A 94 9.82 -14.05 21.46
C GLU A 94 10.97 -13.12 21.06
N SER A 95 11.48 -13.27 19.83
CA SER A 95 12.61 -12.51 19.31
C SER A 95 12.29 -11.89 17.94
N PRO A 96 11.26 -11.04 17.84
CA PRO A 96 10.92 -10.39 16.60
C PRO A 96 11.91 -9.29 16.22
N ILE A 97 12.02 -9.01 14.94
CA ILE A 97 12.68 -7.79 14.45
C ILE A 97 11.73 -6.61 14.73
N LEU A 98 12.18 -5.66 15.51
CA LEU A 98 11.36 -4.51 15.92
C LEU A 98 11.62 -3.27 15.07
N GLU A 99 12.84 -3.14 14.53
CA GLU A 99 13.29 -1.98 13.75
C GLU A 99 14.29 -2.39 12.68
N MET A 100 14.48 -1.51 11.72
CA MET A 100 15.41 -1.72 10.59
C MET A 100 16.30 -0.51 10.43
#